data_c7b7051446e7081721bf29fadce733b2
#
_entry.id   c7b7051446e7081721bf29fadce733b2
#
_cell.length_a   1.000
_cell.length_b   1.000
_cell.length_c   1.000
_cell.angle_alpha   90.00
_cell.angle_beta   90.00
_cell.angle_gamma   90.00
#
_symmetry.space_group_name_H-M   'P 1'
#
loop_
_entity.id
_entity.type
_entity.pdbx_description
1 polymer ?
#
loop_
_entity_poly.entity_id
_entity_poly.type
_entity_poly.pdbx_seq_one_letter_code
_entity_poly.pdbx_strand_id
1 'polypeptide(L)'
;KIGQYAENVYFGKQSGLMDQMVSSVGGFVWIDFADTEKPVIQKHTFDFAQAGYCLCITDTKGSHADLTPDYVAVPTEMKQVAAYFGKSVLREVSAEQFRKAIPRLRKTCSDRAILRAAHFFAESERATAEAKALEDGDLSAFFALVRESGTSSAELLQNLFSCQKPTEQAIPLGIWYSKQFLGEKGAVRVHGGGFAGTIQAFVPLEEAEAYCQCMNQLFGKGSCHKLS
;
A
#
# COMPACT_ATOMS: atom_id res chain seq x y z
N LYS A 1 -7.19 -0.38 -19.52
CA LYS A 1 -6.12 -0.26 -20.55
C LYS A 1 -6.10 1.12 -21.23
N ILE A 2 -7.25 1.74 -21.61
CA ILE A 2 -7.28 3.07 -22.27
C ILE A 2 -6.66 4.14 -21.36
N GLY A 3 -7.03 4.20 -20.08
CA GLY A 3 -6.47 5.16 -19.12
C GLY A 3 -4.97 5.00 -18.93
N GLN A 4 -4.49 3.76 -18.77
CA GLN A 4 -3.06 3.47 -18.68
C GLN A 4 -2.28 3.89 -19.93
N TYR A 5 -2.85 3.61 -21.12
CA TYR A 5 -2.25 4.04 -22.38
C TYR A 5 -2.15 5.56 -22.46
N ALA A 6 -3.21 6.27 -22.05
CA ALA A 6 -3.20 7.72 -22.01
C ALA A 6 -2.11 8.27 -21.06
N GLU A 7 -2.00 7.73 -19.85
CA GLU A 7 -0.96 8.14 -18.89
C GLU A 7 0.44 7.84 -19.41
N ASN A 8 0.68 6.63 -19.93
CA ASN A 8 2.01 6.20 -20.34
C ASN A 8 2.47 6.88 -21.64
N VAL A 9 1.58 7.07 -22.61
CA VAL A 9 1.94 7.56 -23.95
C VAL A 9 1.81 9.07 -24.05
N TYR A 10 0.69 9.66 -23.58
CA TYR A 10 0.47 11.10 -23.72
C TYR A 10 1.05 11.93 -22.58
N PHE A 11 1.03 11.41 -21.34
CA PHE A 11 1.58 12.13 -20.19
C PHE A 11 3.00 11.68 -19.82
N GLY A 12 3.52 10.62 -20.45
CA GLY A 12 4.86 10.10 -20.17
C GLY A 12 5.05 9.54 -18.75
N LYS A 13 3.92 9.32 -18.02
CA LYS A 13 3.93 8.78 -16.67
C LYS A 13 3.80 7.26 -16.73
N GLN A 14 4.85 6.55 -16.32
CA GLN A 14 4.77 5.09 -16.19
C GLN A 14 3.86 4.71 -15.03
N SER A 15 2.61 4.38 -15.32
CA SER A 15 1.63 3.91 -14.34
C SER A 15 1.23 2.46 -14.58
N GLY A 16 0.93 1.76 -13.47
CA GLY A 16 0.35 0.42 -13.50
C GLY A 16 -1.10 0.42 -13.94
N LEU A 17 -1.75 -0.74 -13.91
CA LEU A 17 -3.16 -0.91 -14.27
C LEU A 17 -4.11 -0.81 -13.07
N MET A 18 -3.61 -0.86 -11.84
CA MET A 18 -4.44 -1.03 -10.65
C MET A 18 -5.48 0.08 -10.50
N ASP A 19 -5.05 1.33 -10.50
CA ASP A 19 -5.92 2.48 -10.24
C ASP A 19 -7.04 2.62 -11.28
N GLN A 20 -6.69 2.43 -12.57
CA GLN A 20 -7.67 2.49 -13.66
C GLN A 20 -8.67 1.33 -13.61
N MET A 21 -8.23 0.14 -13.16
CA MET A 21 -9.12 -1.01 -13.01
C MET A 21 -10.07 -0.83 -11.83
N VAL A 22 -9.55 -0.44 -10.67
CA VAL A 22 -10.39 -0.19 -9.49
C VAL A 22 -11.41 0.91 -9.76
N SER A 23 -11.00 2.01 -10.41
CA SER A 23 -11.90 3.10 -10.80
C SER A 23 -12.99 2.65 -11.78
N SER A 24 -12.71 1.67 -12.63
CA SER A 24 -13.68 1.16 -13.60
C SER A 24 -14.66 0.14 -12.99
N VAL A 25 -14.21 -0.66 -12.03
CA VAL A 25 -15.01 -1.72 -11.38
C VAL A 25 -15.83 -1.17 -10.21
N GLY A 26 -15.24 -0.27 -9.44
CA GLY A 26 -15.81 0.35 -8.24
C GLY A 26 -15.93 -0.62 -7.06
N GLY A 27 -16.04 -0.08 -5.85
CA GLY A 27 -16.08 -0.85 -4.60
C GLY A 27 -14.73 -1.41 -4.20
N PHE A 28 -14.72 -2.46 -3.38
CA PHE A 28 -13.51 -3.17 -3.00
C PHE A 28 -13.17 -4.24 -4.02
N VAL A 29 -11.92 -4.28 -4.47
CA VAL A 29 -11.49 -5.15 -5.56
C VAL A 29 -10.19 -5.85 -5.17
N TRP A 30 -10.18 -7.17 -5.27
CA TRP A 30 -8.96 -7.95 -5.26
C TRP A 30 -8.53 -8.24 -6.70
N ILE A 31 -7.25 -8.03 -7.01
CA ILE A 31 -6.75 -8.18 -8.38
C ILE A 31 -5.47 -9.02 -8.35
N ASP A 32 -5.43 -10.13 -9.12
CA ASP A 32 -4.22 -10.87 -9.39
C ASP A 32 -3.67 -10.49 -10.78
N PHE A 33 -2.48 -9.92 -10.79
CA PHE A 33 -1.73 -9.54 -11.98
C PHE A 33 -0.74 -10.63 -12.44
N ALA A 34 -0.99 -11.90 -12.15
CA ALA A 34 -0.15 -12.99 -12.65
C ALA A 34 -0.04 -12.95 -14.19
N ASP A 35 -1.16 -12.64 -14.87
CA ASP A 35 -1.20 -12.28 -16.28
C ASP A 35 -1.67 -10.82 -16.41
N THR A 36 -0.75 -9.92 -16.76
CA THR A 36 -1.06 -8.48 -16.91
C THR A 36 -1.97 -8.19 -18.10
N GLU A 37 -2.04 -9.10 -19.09
CA GLU A 37 -2.97 -8.97 -20.22
C GLU A 37 -4.39 -9.39 -19.85
N LYS A 38 -4.52 -10.34 -18.92
CA LYS A 38 -5.79 -10.90 -18.46
C LYS A 38 -5.82 -11.03 -16.93
N PRO A 39 -5.73 -9.92 -16.18
CA PRO A 39 -5.75 -9.97 -14.73
C PRO A 39 -7.06 -10.56 -14.21
N VAL A 40 -6.96 -11.34 -13.14
CA VAL A 40 -8.14 -11.85 -12.44
C VAL A 40 -8.64 -10.78 -11.48
N ILE A 41 -9.92 -10.44 -11.59
CA ILE A 41 -10.55 -9.40 -10.78
C ILE A 41 -11.71 -10.02 -10.00
N GLN A 42 -11.68 -9.85 -8.68
CA GLN A 42 -12.79 -10.22 -7.80
C GLN A 42 -13.30 -8.96 -7.10
N LYS A 43 -14.59 -8.68 -7.27
CA LYS A 43 -15.26 -7.58 -6.59
C LYS A 43 -15.86 -8.08 -5.29
N HIS A 44 -15.55 -7.39 -4.21
CA HIS A 44 -16.10 -7.67 -2.88
C HIS A 44 -17.10 -6.57 -2.52
N THR A 45 -18.29 -6.98 -2.09
CA THR A 45 -19.32 -6.06 -1.60
C THR A 45 -19.26 -6.07 -0.09
N PHE A 46 -18.71 -5.01 0.50
CA PHE A 46 -18.68 -4.82 1.94
C PHE A 46 -19.09 -3.38 2.27
N ASP A 47 -20.04 -3.22 3.17
CA ASP A 47 -20.52 -1.91 3.62
C ASP A 47 -19.88 -1.58 4.97
N PHE A 48 -18.82 -0.79 4.94
CA PHE A 48 -18.16 -0.34 6.16
C PHE A 48 -19.04 0.56 7.01
N ALA A 49 -19.94 1.35 6.42
CA ALA A 49 -20.82 2.22 7.17
C ALA A 49 -21.85 1.40 7.97
N GLN A 50 -22.42 0.35 7.36
CA GLN A 50 -23.31 -0.58 8.08
C GLN A 50 -22.56 -1.31 9.18
N ALA A 51 -21.27 -1.59 9.01
CA ALA A 51 -20.44 -2.21 10.03
C ALA A 51 -19.92 -1.23 11.10
N GLY A 52 -20.34 0.04 11.04
CA GLY A 52 -19.97 1.07 12.03
C GLY A 52 -18.61 1.74 11.78
N TYR A 53 -18.07 1.67 10.57
CA TYR A 53 -16.77 2.24 10.19
C TYR A 53 -16.86 3.11 8.94
N CYS A 54 -15.85 3.95 8.75
CA CYS A 54 -15.60 4.63 7.48
C CYS A 54 -14.13 4.62 7.12
N LEU A 55 -13.83 4.77 5.84
CA LEU A 55 -12.48 4.98 5.34
C LEU A 55 -12.19 6.48 5.33
N CYS A 56 -11.11 6.90 5.98
CA CYS A 56 -10.59 8.26 5.93
C CYS A 56 -9.26 8.27 5.16
N ILE A 57 -9.14 9.20 4.22
CA ILE A 57 -7.88 9.46 3.51
C ILE A 57 -7.36 10.81 3.97
N THR A 58 -6.11 10.84 4.44
CA THR A 58 -5.45 12.07 4.88
C THR A 58 -4.25 12.36 3.98
N ASP A 59 -4.28 13.51 3.32
CA ASP A 59 -3.13 14.08 2.62
C ASP A 59 -2.17 14.70 3.65
N THR A 60 -0.98 14.12 3.78
CA THR A 60 0.03 14.56 4.75
C THR A 60 0.82 15.78 4.30
N LYS A 61 0.49 16.36 3.13
CA LYS A 61 1.15 17.52 2.52
C LYS A 61 2.66 17.34 2.26
N GLY A 62 3.13 16.09 2.24
CA GLY A 62 4.49 15.79 1.83
C GLY A 62 4.72 16.14 0.35
N SER A 63 5.88 16.68 0.01
CA SER A 63 6.23 17.02 -1.37
C SER A 63 6.58 15.76 -2.17
N HIS A 64 5.99 15.61 -3.36
CA HIS A 64 6.38 14.59 -4.34
C HIS A 64 7.56 15.01 -5.23
N ALA A 65 8.09 16.22 -5.06
CA ALA A 65 9.21 16.72 -5.84
C ALA A 65 10.45 15.84 -5.60
N ASP A 66 11.11 15.48 -6.68
CA ASP A 66 12.38 14.71 -6.69
C ASP A 66 12.29 13.27 -6.15
N LEU A 67 11.09 12.71 -5.98
CA LEU A 67 10.90 11.33 -5.48
C LEU A 67 10.94 10.25 -6.57
N THR A 68 11.07 10.62 -7.84
CA THR A 68 11.14 9.65 -8.95
C THR A 68 12.19 8.56 -8.73
N PRO A 69 13.41 8.84 -8.24
CA PRO A 69 14.40 7.80 -7.98
C PRO A 69 13.93 6.78 -6.93
N ASP A 70 13.22 7.20 -5.88
CA ASP A 70 12.69 6.31 -4.84
C ASP A 70 11.62 5.38 -5.40
N TYR A 71 10.70 5.91 -6.22
CA TYR A 71 9.67 5.09 -6.88
C TYR A 71 10.27 4.09 -7.86
N VAL A 72 11.27 4.49 -8.66
CA VAL A 72 11.94 3.61 -9.62
C VAL A 72 12.75 2.52 -8.90
N ALA A 73 13.34 2.84 -7.74
CA ALA A 73 14.16 1.90 -6.99
C ALA A 73 13.35 0.67 -6.51
N VAL A 74 12.07 0.84 -6.15
CA VAL A 74 11.24 -0.26 -5.66
C VAL A 74 11.13 -1.41 -6.67
N PRO A 75 10.58 -1.22 -7.89
CA PRO A 75 10.49 -2.30 -8.87
C PRO A 75 11.86 -2.75 -9.38
N THR A 76 12.85 -1.87 -9.45
CA THR A 76 14.21 -2.22 -9.90
C THR A 76 14.86 -3.21 -8.95
N GLU A 77 14.80 -2.98 -7.65
CA GLU A 77 15.35 -3.87 -6.63
C GLU A 77 14.60 -5.19 -6.55
N MET A 78 13.28 -5.19 -6.70
CA MET A 78 12.48 -6.42 -6.79
C MET A 78 12.86 -7.27 -8.02
N LYS A 79 13.07 -6.61 -9.17
CA LYS A 79 13.55 -7.29 -10.40
C LYS A 79 14.97 -7.85 -10.25
N GLN A 80 15.87 -7.21 -9.53
CA GLN A 80 17.19 -7.75 -9.23
C GLN A 80 17.09 -9.07 -8.47
N VAL A 81 16.21 -9.16 -7.50
CA VAL A 81 15.96 -10.43 -6.77
C VAL A 81 15.34 -11.49 -7.69
N ALA A 82 14.36 -11.13 -8.52
CA ALA A 82 13.78 -12.05 -9.51
C ALA A 82 14.83 -12.60 -10.49
N ALA A 83 15.72 -11.74 -10.97
CA ALA A 83 16.81 -12.09 -11.91
C ALA A 83 17.77 -13.14 -11.31
N TYR A 84 18.01 -13.15 -10.00
CA TYR A 84 18.79 -14.20 -9.34
C TYR A 84 18.21 -15.60 -9.60
N PHE A 85 16.90 -15.70 -9.74
CA PHE A 85 16.19 -16.95 -10.06
C PHE A 85 15.98 -17.18 -11.57
N GLY A 86 16.56 -16.33 -12.42
CA GLY A 86 16.35 -16.37 -13.87
C GLY A 86 14.93 -15.95 -14.29
N LYS A 87 14.27 -15.12 -13.48
CA LYS A 87 12.90 -14.65 -13.68
C LYS A 87 12.87 -13.14 -13.93
N SER A 88 11.81 -12.68 -14.60
CA SER A 88 11.63 -11.27 -14.92
C SER A 88 10.94 -10.49 -13.78
N VAL A 89 10.08 -11.17 -13.02
CA VAL A 89 9.32 -10.61 -11.90
C VAL A 89 9.22 -11.60 -10.74
N LEU A 90 9.04 -11.10 -9.52
CA LEU A 90 8.91 -11.92 -8.31
C LEU A 90 7.69 -12.85 -8.33
N ARG A 91 6.64 -12.50 -9.08
CA ARG A 91 5.44 -13.32 -9.22
C ARG A 91 5.73 -14.72 -9.80
N GLU A 92 6.84 -14.86 -10.54
CA GLU A 92 7.31 -16.13 -11.12
C GLU A 92 8.19 -16.96 -10.17
N VAL A 93 8.48 -16.44 -8.98
CA VAL A 93 9.30 -17.10 -7.95
C VAL A 93 8.39 -17.54 -6.79
N SER A 94 8.60 -18.74 -6.26
CA SER A 94 7.84 -19.14 -5.06
C SER A 94 8.43 -18.50 -3.80
N ALA A 95 7.57 -18.16 -2.83
CA ALA A 95 7.98 -17.62 -1.54
C ALA A 95 8.94 -18.56 -0.79
N GLU A 96 8.77 -19.88 -0.96
CA GLU A 96 9.64 -20.88 -0.34
C GLU A 96 11.05 -20.86 -0.95
N GLN A 97 11.15 -20.81 -2.29
CA GLN A 97 12.44 -20.67 -3.00
C GLN A 97 13.17 -19.40 -2.57
N PHE A 98 12.44 -18.29 -2.49
CA PHE A 98 12.98 -17.02 -2.02
C PHE A 98 13.53 -17.15 -0.60
N ARG A 99 12.73 -17.64 0.37
CA ARG A 99 13.16 -17.78 1.77
C ARG A 99 14.42 -18.64 1.91
N LYS A 100 14.51 -19.76 1.20
CA LYS A 100 15.69 -20.64 1.20
C LYS A 100 16.94 -20.00 0.59
N ALA A 101 16.76 -19.03 -0.30
CA ALA A 101 17.85 -18.38 -1.00
C ALA A 101 18.41 -17.14 -0.28
N ILE A 102 17.75 -16.60 0.75
CA ILE A 102 18.13 -15.34 1.43
C ILE A 102 19.64 -15.28 1.78
N PRO A 103 20.26 -16.31 2.41
CA PRO A 103 21.69 -16.24 2.72
C PRO A 103 22.60 -16.11 1.49
N ARG A 104 22.15 -16.62 0.33
CA ARG A 104 22.89 -16.51 -0.95
C ARG A 104 22.58 -15.21 -1.67
N LEU A 105 21.33 -14.77 -1.67
CA LEU A 105 20.89 -13.49 -2.22
C LEU A 105 21.67 -12.31 -1.63
N ARG A 106 21.98 -12.36 -0.36
CA ARG A 106 22.76 -11.33 0.35
C ARG A 106 24.19 -11.14 -0.21
N LYS A 107 24.70 -12.08 -1.01
CA LYS A 107 26.00 -11.98 -1.67
C LYS A 107 25.92 -11.21 -3.01
N THR A 108 24.73 -11.06 -3.57
CA THR A 108 24.51 -10.51 -4.92
C THR A 108 23.50 -9.37 -4.96
N CYS A 109 22.62 -9.28 -3.96
CA CYS A 109 21.60 -8.24 -3.84
C CYS A 109 21.82 -7.43 -2.56
N SER A 110 21.38 -6.18 -2.56
CA SER A 110 21.36 -5.37 -1.33
C SER A 110 20.38 -5.91 -0.31
N ASP A 111 20.62 -5.64 0.98
CA ASP A 111 19.69 -6.01 2.05
C ASP A 111 18.30 -5.38 1.80
N ARG A 112 18.24 -4.14 1.30
CA ARG A 112 16.97 -3.47 0.95
C ARG A 112 16.22 -4.16 -0.19
N ALA A 113 16.90 -4.64 -1.22
CA ALA A 113 16.27 -5.40 -2.30
C ALA A 113 15.64 -6.69 -1.77
N ILE A 114 16.31 -7.38 -0.85
CA ILE A 114 15.81 -8.61 -0.21
C ILE A 114 14.59 -8.30 0.66
N LEU A 115 14.63 -7.21 1.45
CA LEU A 115 13.50 -6.77 2.27
C LEU A 115 12.29 -6.40 1.42
N ARG A 116 12.47 -5.67 0.32
CA ARG A 116 11.41 -5.34 -0.64
C ARG A 116 10.79 -6.58 -1.29
N ALA A 117 11.62 -7.59 -1.61
CA ALA A 117 11.11 -8.87 -2.09
C ALA A 117 10.33 -9.62 -1.01
N ALA A 118 10.79 -9.59 0.24
CA ALA A 118 10.05 -10.17 1.37
C ALA A 118 8.69 -9.50 1.56
N HIS A 119 8.62 -8.17 1.45
CA HIS A 119 7.36 -7.43 1.44
C HIS A 119 6.43 -7.93 0.34
N PHE A 120 6.93 -8.06 -0.90
CA PHE A 120 6.12 -8.52 -2.04
C PHE A 120 5.43 -9.86 -1.76
N PHE A 121 6.17 -10.85 -1.24
CA PHE A 121 5.60 -12.16 -0.94
C PHE A 121 4.58 -12.10 0.20
N ALA A 122 4.92 -11.40 1.29
CA ALA A 122 4.01 -11.26 2.43
C ALA A 122 2.75 -10.48 2.06
N GLU A 123 2.87 -9.40 1.27
CA GLU A 123 1.73 -8.58 0.86
C GLU A 123 0.81 -9.30 -0.12
N SER A 124 1.36 -10.15 -1.00
CA SER A 124 0.56 -10.96 -1.91
C SER A 124 -0.32 -11.97 -1.16
N GLU A 125 0.21 -12.60 -0.11
CA GLU A 125 -0.55 -13.50 0.77
C GLU A 125 -1.58 -12.71 1.59
N ARG A 126 -1.20 -11.54 2.11
CA ARG A 126 -2.05 -10.66 2.93
C ARG A 126 -3.24 -10.10 2.15
N ALA A 127 -3.04 -9.66 0.91
CA ALA A 127 -4.13 -9.17 0.08
C ALA A 127 -5.23 -10.23 -0.13
N THR A 128 -4.85 -11.50 -0.27
CA THR A 128 -5.80 -12.61 -0.37
C THR A 128 -6.53 -12.85 0.97
N ALA A 129 -5.80 -12.75 2.09
CA ALA A 129 -6.39 -12.89 3.42
C ALA A 129 -7.33 -11.72 3.76
N GLU A 130 -6.99 -10.48 3.36
CA GLU A 130 -7.85 -9.30 3.51
C GLU A 130 -9.17 -9.46 2.75
N ALA A 131 -9.11 -9.92 1.50
CA ALA A 131 -10.29 -10.21 0.68
C ALA A 131 -11.19 -11.24 1.36
N LYS A 132 -10.60 -12.33 1.87
CA LYS A 132 -11.34 -13.37 2.58
C LYS A 132 -11.94 -12.86 3.90
N ALA A 133 -11.23 -12.07 4.67
CA ALA A 133 -11.76 -11.49 5.91
C ALA A 133 -13.00 -10.60 5.64
N LEU A 134 -13.00 -9.85 4.55
CA LEU A 134 -14.18 -9.07 4.13
C LEU A 134 -15.33 -9.97 3.69
N GLU A 135 -15.08 -11.07 2.96
CA GLU A 135 -16.11 -12.04 2.58
C GLU A 135 -16.75 -12.71 3.79
N ASP A 136 -15.94 -13.06 4.79
CA ASP A 136 -16.38 -13.70 6.03
C ASP A 136 -17.03 -12.70 7.01
N GLY A 137 -16.96 -11.37 6.74
CA GLY A 137 -17.42 -10.31 7.64
C GLY A 137 -16.54 -10.13 8.88
N ASP A 138 -15.32 -10.67 8.87
CA ASP A 138 -14.37 -10.58 10.00
C ASP A 138 -13.54 -9.30 9.94
N LEU A 139 -14.12 -8.19 10.42
CA LEU A 139 -13.42 -6.91 10.49
C LEU A 139 -12.23 -6.91 11.43
N SER A 140 -12.24 -7.72 12.49
CA SER A 140 -11.10 -7.82 13.40
C SER A 140 -9.87 -8.36 12.69
N ALA A 141 -10.05 -9.47 11.95
CA ALA A 141 -8.99 -10.03 11.11
C ALA A 141 -8.57 -9.06 10.00
N PHE A 142 -9.52 -8.40 9.32
CA PHE A 142 -9.22 -7.41 8.30
C PHE A 142 -8.35 -6.26 8.83
N PHE A 143 -8.72 -5.66 9.97
CA PHE A 143 -7.93 -4.56 10.56
C PHE A 143 -6.55 -5.02 11.06
N ALA A 144 -6.45 -6.24 11.57
CA ALA A 144 -5.14 -6.81 11.92
C ALA A 144 -4.23 -6.90 10.68
N LEU A 145 -4.74 -7.41 9.57
CA LEU A 145 -4.01 -7.50 8.29
C LEU A 145 -3.62 -6.13 7.75
N VAL A 146 -4.50 -5.13 7.81
CA VAL A 146 -4.19 -3.74 7.42
C VAL A 146 -3.05 -3.16 8.28
N ARG A 147 -3.05 -3.41 9.60
CA ARG A 147 -1.96 -2.97 10.49
C ARG A 147 -0.64 -3.67 10.17
N GLU A 148 -0.67 -4.98 9.91
CA GLU A 148 0.49 -5.75 9.47
C GLU A 148 1.03 -5.26 8.13
N SER A 149 0.16 -4.93 7.17
CA SER A 149 0.52 -4.34 5.89
C SER A 149 1.24 -2.99 6.09
N GLY A 150 0.74 -2.15 7.00
CA GLY A 150 1.39 -0.90 7.38
C GLY A 150 2.79 -1.11 7.97
N THR A 151 2.95 -2.11 8.84
CA THR A 151 4.25 -2.49 9.41
C THR A 151 5.20 -3.00 8.35
N SER A 152 4.73 -3.88 7.47
CA SER A 152 5.49 -4.41 6.34
C SER A 152 5.94 -3.30 5.37
N SER A 153 5.07 -2.31 5.11
CA SER A 153 5.43 -1.12 4.33
C SER A 153 6.56 -0.32 4.98
N ALA A 154 6.51 -0.14 6.29
CA ALA A 154 7.52 0.61 7.04
C ALA A 154 8.87 -0.11 7.09
N GLU A 155 8.88 -1.40 7.44
CA GLU A 155 10.07 -2.17 7.78
C GLU A 155 10.72 -2.82 6.55
N LEU A 156 9.90 -3.33 5.63
CA LEU A 156 10.36 -4.13 4.51
C LEU A 156 10.38 -3.35 3.19
N LEU A 157 9.26 -2.74 2.80
CA LEU A 157 9.19 -1.95 1.57
C LEU A 157 9.97 -0.64 1.71
N GLN A 158 9.94 -0.04 2.90
CA GLN A 158 10.62 1.21 3.25
C GLN A 158 10.18 2.36 2.35
N ASN A 159 8.87 2.54 2.24
CA ASN A 159 8.24 3.56 1.40
C ASN A 159 7.51 4.65 2.19
N LEU A 160 7.79 4.81 3.49
CA LEU A 160 7.12 5.86 4.28
C LEU A 160 7.76 7.24 4.12
N PHE A 161 9.04 7.30 3.77
CA PHE A 161 9.76 8.55 3.48
C PHE A 161 10.98 8.27 2.61
N SER A 162 11.51 9.31 1.96
CA SER A 162 12.73 9.20 1.15
C SER A 162 13.98 9.22 2.01
N CYS A 163 14.89 8.27 1.77
CA CYS A 163 16.22 8.29 2.39
C CYS A 163 17.07 9.51 1.96
N GLN A 164 16.70 10.18 0.86
CA GLN A 164 17.38 11.40 0.41
C GLN A 164 16.95 12.63 1.25
N LYS A 165 15.78 12.55 1.90
CA LYS A 165 15.21 13.61 2.73
C LYS A 165 14.77 13.03 4.09
N PRO A 166 15.71 12.56 4.93
CA PRO A 166 15.38 11.76 6.12
C PRO A 166 14.63 12.55 7.21
N THR A 167 14.57 13.86 7.13
CA THR A 167 13.82 14.72 8.07
C THR A 167 12.38 15.00 7.60
N GLU A 168 12.04 14.72 6.34
CA GLU A 168 10.69 14.90 5.80
C GLU A 168 9.88 13.62 5.99
N GLN A 169 9.26 13.47 7.16
CA GLN A 169 8.57 12.25 7.58
C GLN A 169 7.09 12.48 7.88
N ALA A 170 6.37 13.15 6.99
CA ALA A 170 4.96 13.47 7.18
C ALA A 170 4.06 12.21 7.26
N ILE A 171 4.32 11.18 6.44
CA ILE A 171 3.58 9.90 6.50
C ILE A 171 3.81 9.18 7.83
N PRO A 172 5.05 8.92 8.31
CA PRO A 172 5.29 8.33 9.62
C PRO A 172 4.61 9.10 10.76
N LEU A 173 4.70 10.44 10.72
CA LEU A 173 4.04 11.30 11.72
C LEU A 173 2.52 11.10 11.72
N GLY A 174 1.91 11.12 10.53
CA GLY A 174 0.46 10.91 10.38
C GLY A 174 0.01 9.54 10.84
N ILE A 175 0.76 8.48 10.50
CA ILE A 175 0.47 7.11 10.95
C ILE A 175 0.59 7.00 12.47
N TRP A 176 1.67 7.52 13.05
CA TRP A 176 1.86 7.51 14.50
C TRP A 176 0.73 8.24 15.22
N TYR A 177 0.38 9.43 14.77
CA TYR A 177 -0.67 10.25 15.37
C TYR A 177 -2.05 9.59 15.23
N SER A 178 -2.35 8.99 14.08
CA SER A 178 -3.55 8.18 13.87
C SER A 178 -3.64 6.98 14.82
N LYS A 179 -2.51 6.29 15.06
CA LYS A 179 -2.46 5.17 16.03
C LYS A 179 -2.74 5.64 17.46
N GLN A 180 -2.27 6.84 17.85
CA GLN A 180 -2.60 7.40 19.17
C GLN A 180 -4.10 7.68 19.31
N PHE A 181 -4.75 8.14 18.24
CA PHE A 181 -6.18 8.41 18.24
C PHE A 181 -7.01 7.12 18.24
N LEU A 182 -6.69 6.20 17.35
CA LEU A 182 -7.51 5.00 17.09
C LEU A 182 -7.32 3.89 18.14
N GLY A 183 -6.12 3.77 18.72
CA GLY A 183 -5.78 2.59 19.52
C GLY A 183 -6.00 1.31 18.72
N GLU A 184 -6.69 0.35 19.31
CA GLU A 184 -7.07 -0.93 18.68
C GLU A 184 -8.41 -0.87 17.93
N LYS A 185 -9.15 0.24 18.02
CA LYS A 185 -10.49 0.38 17.44
C LYS A 185 -10.49 0.46 15.91
N GLY A 186 -9.38 0.80 15.30
CA GLY A 186 -9.27 0.96 13.85
C GLY A 186 -7.94 0.50 13.30
N ALA A 187 -7.67 0.82 12.06
CA ALA A 187 -6.41 0.49 11.40
C ALA A 187 -5.94 1.65 10.52
N VAL A 188 -4.64 1.85 10.43
CA VAL A 188 -4.03 2.89 9.60
C VAL A 188 -2.78 2.37 8.92
N ARG A 189 -2.59 2.78 7.67
CA ARG A 189 -1.37 2.53 6.90
C ARG A 189 -1.12 3.63 5.87
N VAL A 190 0.06 3.59 5.26
CA VAL A 190 0.32 4.39 4.06
C VAL A 190 -0.66 4.00 2.95
N HIS A 191 -1.10 4.99 2.16
CA HIS A 191 -1.96 4.79 1.01
C HIS A 191 -1.18 5.04 -0.28
N GLY A 192 -1.31 4.14 -1.27
CA GLY A 192 -0.60 4.23 -2.55
C GLY A 192 0.91 3.96 -2.46
N GLY A 193 1.68 4.58 -3.32
CA GLY A 193 3.12 4.33 -3.49
C GLY A 193 4.01 4.78 -2.33
N GLY A 194 3.53 5.64 -1.46
CA GLY A 194 4.27 6.14 -0.31
C GLY A 194 5.30 7.23 -0.66
N PHE A 195 6.37 7.32 0.12
CA PHE A 195 7.42 8.33 0.13
C PHE A 195 6.92 9.75 0.45
N ALA A 196 5.74 10.12 -0.05
CA ALA A 196 4.96 11.31 0.27
C ALA A 196 3.47 11.02 0.00
N GLY A 197 2.58 11.98 0.20
CA GLY A 197 1.16 11.90 -0.14
C GLY A 197 0.28 11.46 1.01
N THR A 198 -0.41 10.35 0.89
CA THR A 198 -1.57 10.04 1.73
C THR A 198 -1.39 8.86 2.65
N ILE A 199 -2.13 8.88 3.75
CA ILE A 199 -2.41 7.72 4.60
C ILE A 199 -3.90 7.37 4.52
N GLN A 200 -4.23 6.10 4.73
CA GLN A 200 -5.61 5.63 4.88
C GLN A 200 -5.85 5.11 6.29
N ALA A 201 -7.02 5.38 6.82
CA ALA A 201 -7.43 4.91 8.13
C ALA A 201 -8.87 4.40 8.10
N PHE A 202 -9.11 3.24 8.68
CA PHE A 202 -10.44 2.73 9.01
C PHE A 202 -10.79 3.21 10.41
N VAL A 203 -11.81 4.05 10.50
CA VAL A 203 -12.17 4.81 11.71
C VAL A 203 -13.58 4.44 12.12
N PRO A 204 -13.87 4.22 13.41
CA PRO A 204 -15.24 4.09 13.89
C PRO A 204 -16.08 5.27 13.40
N LEU A 205 -17.29 5.01 12.88
CA LEU A 205 -18.11 6.02 12.24
C LEU A 205 -18.46 7.17 13.18
N GLU A 206 -18.68 6.87 14.45
CA GLU A 206 -18.94 7.86 15.52
C GLU A 206 -17.75 8.75 15.85
N GLU A 207 -16.52 8.28 15.62
CA GLU A 207 -15.29 9.02 15.87
C GLU A 207 -14.74 9.73 14.61
N ALA A 208 -15.33 9.51 13.43
CA ALA A 208 -14.81 9.94 12.15
C ALA A 208 -14.64 11.46 12.03
N GLU A 209 -15.61 12.23 12.53
CA GLU A 209 -15.53 13.70 12.48
C GLU A 209 -14.39 14.23 13.38
N ALA A 210 -14.26 13.69 14.59
CA ALA A 210 -13.20 14.04 15.52
C ALA A 210 -11.80 13.66 14.94
N TYR A 211 -11.73 12.48 14.30
CA TYR A 211 -10.51 12.06 13.61
C TYR A 211 -10.14 13.01 12.46
N CYS A 212 -11.09 13.37 11.60
CA CYS A 212 -10.85 14.32 10.52
C CYS A 212 -10.40 15.69 11.04
N GLN A 213 -11.03 16.19 12.12
CA GLN A 213 -10.61 17.44 12.74
C GLN A 213 -9.17 17.35 13.27
N CYS A 214 -8.82 16.26 13.91
CA CYS A 214 -7.49 15.99 14.45
C CYS A 214 -6.42 15.99 13.33
N MET A 215 -6.68 15.29 12.22
CA MET A 215 -5.79 15.27 11.06
C MET A 215 -5.71 16.63 10.36
N ASN A 216 -6.82 17.38 10.28
CA ASN A 216 -6.84 18.72 9.73
C ASN A 216 -6.07 19.74 10.58
N GLN A 217 -6.02 19.55 11.90
CA GLN A 217 -5.17 20.36 12.78
C GLN A 217 -3.68 20.07 12.55
N LEU A 218 -3.33 18.80 12.29
CA LEU A 218 -1.95 18.39 12.05
C LEU A 218 -1.42 18.82 10.68
N PHE A 219 -2.21 18.62 9.62
CA PHE A 219 -1.76 18.80 8.23
C PHE A 219 -2.41 19.99 7.49
N GLY A 220 -3.29 20.71 8.16
CA GLY A 220 -4.01 21.83 7.59
C GLY A 220 -5.45 21.52 7.17
N LYS A 221 -6.28 22.52 7.12
CA LYS A 221 -7.71 22.42 6.78
C LYS A 221 -7.91 21.71 5.43
N GLY A 222 -8.79 20.71 5.40
CA GLY A 222 -9.12 19.95 4.19
C GLY A 222 -8.09 18.87 3.83
N SER A 223 -7.19 18.50 4.75
CA SER A 223 -6.25 17.39 4.53
C SER A 223 -6.91 16.02 4.68
N CYS A 224 -7.89 15.89 5.57
CA CYS A 224 -8.57 14.61 5.80
C CYS A 224 -9.95 14.60 5.17
N HIS A 225 -10.24 13.54 4.43
CA HIS A 225 -11.51 13.31 3.75
C HIS A 225 -12.09 11.96 4.20
N LYS A 226 -13.35 12.00 4.62
CA LYS A 226 -14.14 10.80 4.88
C LYS A 226 -14.74 10.31 3.56
N LEU A 227 -14.52 9.05 3.23
CA LEU A 227 -15.13 8.36 2.11
C LEU A 227 -16.36 7.59 2.60
N SER A 228 -17.46 7.76 1.89
CA SER A 228 -18.74 7.08 2.17
C SER A 228 -18.84 5.79 1.36
#